data_4d89439fb40d89f3551ec550cf68fcd1
#
_entry.id   4d89439fb40d89f3551ec550cf68fcd1
#
_cell.length_a   1.000
_cell.length_b   1.000
_cell.length_c   1.000
_cell.angle_alpha   90.00
_cell.angle_beta   90.00
_cell.angle_gamma   90.00
#
_symmetry.space_group_name_H-M   'P 1'
#
loop_
_entity.id
_entity.type
_entity.pdbx_description
1 polymer ?
#
loop_
_entity_poly.entity_id
_entity_poly.type
_entity_poly.pdbx_seq_one_letter_code
_entity_poly.pdbx_strand_id
1 'polypeptide(L)'
;MISSADSLATRAGLEVLKNGGNAVDAAIATSATMAVVAPHLCGMGGDLFALVHINGEVHSLNAAGRAGSGVNANQMRADGFTKMPMLNNFNSVTVPGCVAGWVSLHERFGTL
;
A
#
# COMPACT_ATOMS: atom_id res chain seq x y z
N MET A 1 1.57 20.00 -4.74
CA MET A 1 0.19 19.83 -4.18
C MET A 1 0.08 18.41 -3.65
N ILE A 2 -0.60 18.20 -2.52
CA ILE A 2 -0.92 16.87 -1.98
C ILE A 2 -2.41 16.83 -1.64
N SER A 3 -3.05 15.68 -1.81
CA SER A 3 -4.46 15.46 -1.50
C SER A 3 -4.63 14.07 -0.88
N SER A 4 -5.41 13.97 0.18
CA SER A 4 -5.81 12.71 0.82
C SER A 4 -7.20 12.84 1.42
N ALA A 5 -7.76 11.73 1.90
CA ALA A 5 -9.07 11.71 2.52
C ALA A 5 -9.11 12.31 3.93
N ASP A 6 -7.94 12.57 4.54
CA ASP A 6 -7.83 13.14 5.88
C ASP A 6 -6.87 14.34 5.92
N SER A 7 -7.26 15.40 6.63
CA SER A 7 -6.51 16.65 6.69
C SER A 7 -5.18 16.51 7.45
N LEU A 8 -5.10 15.64 8.46
CA LEU A 8 -3.86 15.38 9.21
C LEU A 8 -2.85 14.67 8.31
N ALA A 9 -3.31 13.70 7.52
CA ALA A 9 -2.47 13.00 6.56
C ALA A 9 -1.97 13.94 5.45
N THR A 10 -2.84 14.81 4.93
CA THR A 10 -2.45 15.85 3.96
C THR A 10 -1.39 16.78 4.55
N ARG A 11 -1.53 17.20 5.82
CA ARG A 11 -0.53 18.03 6.50
C ARG A 11 0.82 17.33 6.64
N ALA A 12 0.83 16.06 7.02
CA ALA A 12 2.08 15.29 7.12
C ALA A 12 2.86 15.29 5.79
N GLY A 13 2.17 15.03 4.67
CA GLY A 13 2.79 15.11 3.35
C GLY A 13 3.26 16.52 2.97
N LEU A 14 2.50 17.56 3.33
CA LEU A 14 2.92 18.95 3.09
C LEU A 14 4.17 19.32 3.89
N GLU A 15 4.29 18.87 5.13
CA GLU A 15 5.50 19.11 5.95
C GLU A 15 6.73 18.42 5.33
N VAL A 16 6.57 17.21 4.78
CA VAL A 16 7.65 16.55 4.05
C VAL A 16 8.10 17.37 2.83
N LEU A 17 7.16 17.88 2.03
CA LEU A 17 7.49 18.76 0.88
C LEU A 17 8.20 20.04 1.31
N LYS A 18 7.75 20.68 2.41
CA LYS A 18 8.40 21.90 2.95
C LYS A 18 9.82 21.65 3.43
N ASN A 19 10.09 20.46 3.94
CA ASN A 19 11.40 20.05 4.45
C ASN A 19 12.33 19.51 3.34
N GLY A 20 11.95 19.63 2.07
CA GLY A 20 12.79 19.30 0.93
C GLY A 20 12.58 17.89 0.38
N GLY A 21 11.64 17.12 0.92
CA GLY A 21 11.25 15.84 0.36
C GLY A 21 10.54 15.98 -0.99
N ASN A 22 10.57 14.95 -1.79
CA ASN A 22 9.88 14.92 -3.07
C ASN A 22 8.43 14.41 -2.97
N ALA A 23 7.75 14.28 -4.10
CA ALA A 23 6.37 13.82 -4.14
C ALA A 23 6.19 12.39 -3.62
N VAL A 24 7.20 11.52 -3.77
CA VAL A 24 7.16 10.14 -3.30
C VAL A 24 7.31 10.10 -1.78
N ASP A 25 8.26 10.86 -1.22
CA ASP A 25 8.44 10.99 0.23
C ASP A 25 7.14 11.50 0.88
N ALA A 26 6.54 12.53 0.28
CA ALA A 26 5.28 13.10 0.75
C ALA A 26 4.11 12.12 0.67
N ALA A 27 4.02 11.32 -0.41
CA ALA A 27 3.00 10.30 -0.57
C ALA A 27 3.12 9.19 0.48
N ILE A 28 4.35 8.74 0.77
CA ILE A 28 4.62 7.74 1.81
C ILE A 28 4.20 8.27 3.18
N ALA A 29 4.62 9.49 3.55
CA ALA A 29 4.26 10.09 4.83
C ALA A 29 2.75 10.27 4.98
N THR A 30 2.07 10.69 3.90
CA THR A 30 0.61 10.80 3.87
C THR A 30 -0.05 9.44 4.06
N SER A 31 0.41 8.41 3.33
CA SER A 31 -0.13 7.05 3.42
C SER A 31 0.08 6.44 4.80
N ALA A 32 1.26 6.62 5.40
CA ALA A 32 1.55 6.15 6.74
C ALA A 32 0.67 6.85 7.80
N THR A 33 0.45 8.15 7.66
CA THR A 33 -0.45 8.90 8.54
C THR A 33 -1.90 8.44 8.36
N MET A 34 -2.35 8.21 7.13
CA MET A 34 -3.68 7.66 6.84
C MET A 34 -3.93 6.33 7.56
N ALA A 35 -2.94 5.45 7.62
CA ALA A 35 -3.06 4.16 8.32
C ALA A 35 -3.32 4.31 9.83
N VAL A 36 -3.00 5.47 10.41
CA VAL A 36 -3.25 5.79 11.83
C VAL A 36 -4.57 6.54 12.04
N VAL A 37 -4.81 7.59 11.23
CA VAL A 37 -5.95 8.49 11.43
C VAL A 37 -7.23 7.96 10.80
N ALA A 38 -7.12 7.07 9.81
CA ALA A 38 -8.26 6.47 9.11
C ALA A 38 -8.11 4.93 8.98
N PRO A 39 -7.99 4.20 10.11
CA PRO A 39 -7.71 2.76 10.10
C PRO A 39 -8.83 1.92 9.48
N HIS A 40 -10.01 2.51 9.29
CA HIS A 40 -11.15 1.88 8.61
C HIS A 40 -11.05 1.94 7.07
N LEU A 41 -10.11 2.72 6.51
CA LEU A 41 -9.88 2.85 5.07
C LEU A 41 -8.61 2.13 4.61
N CYS A 42 -7.57 2.13 5.44
CA CYS A 42 -6.28 1.55 5.08
C CYS A 42 -5.48 1.18 6.33
N GLY A 43 -4.39 0.42 6.16
CA GLY A 43 -3.54 0.03 7.26
C GLY A 43 -2.23 -0.62 6.80
N MET A 44 -1.23 -0.62 7.68
CA MET A 44 0.09 -1.23 7.43
C MET A 44 0.03 -2.74 7.21
N GLY A 45 -1.01 -3.41 7.71
CA GLY A 45 -1.26 -4.84 7.51
C GLY A 45 -1.95 -5.18 6.19
N GLY A 46 -2.18 -4.21 5.32
CA GLY A 46 -2.83 -4.36 4.03
C GLY A 46 -1.86 -4.34 2.85
N ASP A 47 -2.36 -3.83 1.76
CA ASP A 47 -1.69 -3.72 0.47
C ASP A 47 -1.35 -2.26 0.12
N LEU A 48 -0.55 -2.09 -0.94
CA LEU A 48 -0.23 -0.81 -1.53
C LEU A 48 -0.16 -0.94 -3.05
N PHE A 49 -0.78 0.00 -3.74
CA PHE A 49 -0.63 0.19 -5.18
C PHE A 49 -0.18 1.62 -5.44
N ALA A 50 0.78 1.79 -6.34
CA ALA A 50 1.28 3.12 -6.69
C ALA A 50 1.56 3.25 -8.18
N LEU A 51 1.30 4.46 -8.68
CA LEU A 51 1.77 4.94 -9.98
C LEU A 51 2.65 6.16 -9.73
N VAL A 52 3.87 6.12 -10.24
CA VAL A 52 4.84 7.22 -10.12
C VAL A 52 5.19 7.69 -11.53
N HIS A 53 4.89 8.95 -11.83
CA HIS A 53 5.33 9.59 -13.06
C HIS A 53 6.55 10.46 -12.76
N ILE A 54 7.69 10.12 -13.35
CA ILE A 54 8.96 10.83 -13.16
C ILE A 54 9.76 10.83 -14.45
N ASN A 55 10.36 11.95 -14.81
CA ASN A 55 11.18 12.11 -16.01
C ASN A 55 10.50 11.67 -17.33
N GLY A 56 9.19 11.85 -17.43
CA GLY A 56 8.42 11.45 -18.61
C GLY A 56 8.02 9.97 -18.65
N GLU A 57 8.39 9.19 -17.65
CA GLU A 57 8.07 7.76 -17.56
C GLU A 57 7.07 7.48 -16.44
N VAL A 58 6.22 6.47 -16.64
CA VAL A 58 5.29 5.97 -15.64
C VAL A 58 5.80 4.64 -15.09
N HIS A 59 5.98 4.59 -13.80
CA HIS A 59 6.33 3.37 -13.06
C HIS A 59 5.13 2.91 -12.24
N SER A 60 4.91 1.60 -12.19
CA SER A 60 3.87 1.00 -11.36
C SER A 60 4.46 0.11 -10.27
N LEU A 61 3.83 0.13 -9.11
CA LEU A 61 4.11 -0.79 -8.01
C LEU A 61 2.83 -1.52 -7.63
N ASN A 62 2.91 -2.84 -7.57
CA ASN A 62 1.91 -3.69 -6.97
C ASN A 62 2.50 -4.38 -5.74
N ALA A 63 2.11 -3.93 -4.58
CA ALA A 63 2.48 -4.49 -3.28
C ALA A 63 1.23 -5.03 -2.56
N ALA A 64 0.40 -5.80 -3.29
CA ALA A 64 -0.77 -6.49 -2.73
C ALA A 64 -0.39 -7.56 -1.71
N GLY A 65 0.87 -7.96 -1.71
CA GLY A 65 1.35 -9.09 -0.92
C GLY A 65 1.16 -10.43 -1.63
N ARG A 66 1.87 -11.42 -1.16
CA ARG A 66 1.82 -12.78 -1.71
C ARG A 66 0.77 -13.61 -0.99
N ALA A 67 0.21 -14.59 -1.66
CA ALA A 67 -0.54 -15.64 -0.98
C ALA A 67 0.34 -16.33 0.07
N GLY A 68 -0.24 -16.70 1.20
CA GLY A 68 0.45 -17.49 2.21
C GLY A 68 0.93 -18.84 1.64
N SER A 69 2.05 -19.36 2.11
CA SER A 69 2.64 -20.61 1.60
C SER A 69 1.75 -21.84 1.80
N GLY A 70 0.80 -21.78 2.73
CA GLY A 70 -0.18 -22.84 2.99
C GLY A 70 -1.43 -22.79 2.10
N VAL A 71 -1.60 -21.75 1.27
CA VAL A 71 -2.77 -21.63 0.38
C VAL A 71 -2.65 -22.64 -0.76
N ASN A 72 -3.67 -23.51 -0.89
CA ASN A 72 -3.72 -24.55 -1.91
C ASN A 72 -5.01 -24.42 -2.73
N ALA A 73 -4.89 -23.93 -3.96
CA ALA A 73 -6.03 -23.70 -4.83
C ALA A 73 -6.79 -25.00 -5.21
N ASN A 74 -6.08 -26.13 -5.29
CA ASN A 74 -6.72 -27.41 -5.61
C ASN A 74 -7.54 -27.92 -4.42
N GLN A 75 -7.02 -27.76 -3.20
CA GLN A 75 -7.78 -28.09 -2.00
C GLN A 75 -9.02 -27.22 -1.87
N MET A 76 -8.90 -25.92 -2.10
CA MET A 76 -10.04 -25.01 -2.07
C MET A 76 -11.12 -25.41 -3.07
N ARG A 77 -10.75 -25.83 -4.30
CA ARG A 77 -11.72 -26.33 -5.28
C ARG A 77 -12.38 -27.64 -4.83
N ALA A 78 -11.61 -28.54 -4.22
CA ALA A 78 -12.14 -29.78 -3.65
C ALA A 78 -13.13 -29.50 -2.50
N ASP A 79 -12.88 -28.43 -1.72
CA ASP A 79 -13.76 -27.94 -0.65
C ASP A 79 -15.01 -27.18 -1.19
N GLY A 80 -15.19 -27.11 -2.51
CA GLY A 80 -16.36 -26.52 -3.16
C GLY A 80 -16.26 -25.03 -3.45
N PHE A 81 -15.12 -24.38 -3.24
CA PHE A 81 -14.95 -22.97 -3.59
C PHE A 81 -14.80 -22.79 -5.11
N THR A 82 -15.68 -21.98 -5.70
CA THR A 82 -15.61 -21.59 -7.12
C THR A 82 -14.92 -20.25 -7.34
N LYS A 83 -14.72 -19.47 -6.27
CA LYS A 83 -14.01 -18.19 -6.22
C LYS A 83 -13.35 -18.00 -4.85
N MET A 84 -12.38 -17.10 -4.77
CA MET A 84 -11.78 -16.75 -3.50
C MET A 84 -12.84 -16.15 -2.56
N PRO A 85 -13.00 -16.67 -1.32
CA PRO A 85 -13.93 -16.11 -0.35
C PRO A 85 -13.47 -14.71 0.08
N MET A 86 -14.38 -13.76 0.14
CA MET A 86 -14.03 -12.38 0.52
C MET A 86 -13.91 -12.17 2.03
N LEU A 87 -14.59 -12.97 2.83
CA LEU A 87 -14.69 -12.77 4.28
C LEU A 87 -14.48 -14.09 5.02
N ASN A 88 -13.97 -13.99 6.25
CA ASN A 88 -13.89 -15.09 7.21
C ASN A 88 -13.14 -16.34 6.72
N ASN A 89 -12.13 -16.16 5.88
CA ASN A 89 -11.33 -17.26 5.37
C ASN A 89 -9.85 -16.88 5.29
N PHE A 90 -8.99 -17.65 5.90
CA PHE A 90 -7.53 -17.41 5.92
C PHE A 90 -6.89 -17.47 4.53
N ASN A 91 -7.47 -18.22 3.59
CA ASN A 91 -6.94 -18.33 2.24
C ASN A 91 -7.02 -17.00 1.45
N SER A 92 -7.87 -16.07 1.87
CA SER A 92 -7.99 -14.74 1.27
C SER A 92 -7.05 -13.70 1.87
N VAL A 93 -6.34 -14.02 2.95
CA VAL A 93 -5.42 -13.12 3.63
C VAL A 93 -4.03 -13.25 3.00
N THR A 94 -3.54 -12.16 2.42
CA THR A 94 -2.18 -12.10 1.87
C THR A 94 -1.15 -11.80 2.96
N VAL A 95 0.12 -12.10 2.70
CA VAL A 95 1.23 -11.56 3.49
C VAL A 95 1.25 -10.04 3.26
N PRO A 96 1.21 -9.19 4.30
CA PRO A 96 1.10 -7.75 4.15
C PRO A 96 2.19 -7.15 3.27
N GLY A 97 1.81 -6.41 2.24
CA GLY A 97 2.73 -5.80 1.30
C GLY A 97 2.93 -4.28 1.47
N CYS A 98 2.08 -3.61 2.25
CA CYS A 98 2.03 -2.16 2.32
C CYS A 98 3.37 -1.54 2.74
N VAL A 99 3.95 -1.98 3.86
CA VAL A 99 5.23 -1.43 4.37
C VAL A 99 6.38 -1.73 3.41
N ALA A 100 6.44 -2.95 2.86
CA ALA A 100 7.43 -3.29 1.82
C ALA A 100 7.27 -2.41 0.57
N GLY A 101 6.04 -2.05 0.22
CA GLY A 101 5.74 -1.10 -0.85
C GLY A 101 6.27 0.30 -0.56
N TRP A 102 6.09 0.83 0.66
CA TRP A 102 6.68 2.12 1.06
C TRP A 102 8.20 2.10 0.97
N VAL A 103 8.84 1.06 1.49
CA VAL A 103 10.30 0.90 1.41
C VAL A 103 10.76 0.89 -0.04
N SER A 104 10.14 0.08 -0.90
CA SER A 104 10.51 0.00 -2.32
C SER A 104 10.32 1.32 -3.07
N LEU A 105 9.27 2.08 -2.77
CA LEU A 105 9.06 3.41 -3.35
C LEU A 105 10.13 4.39 -2.89
N HIS A 106 10.45 4.39 -1.60
CA HIS A 106 11.45 5.27 -1.02
C HIS A 106 12.84 4.98 -1.58
N GLU A 107 13.28 3.72 -1.57
CA GLU A 107 14.59 3.30 -2.07
C GLU A 107 14.80 3.66 -3.56
N ARG A 108 13.72 3.62 -4.35
CA ARG A 108 13.82 3.86 -5.79
C ARG A 108 13.66 5.33 -6.18
N PHE A 109 12.83 6.07 -5.48
CA PHE A 109 12.39 7.41 -5.90
C PHE A 109 12.43 8.45 -4.78
N GLY A 110 12.61 8.06 -3.52
CA GLY A 110 12.70 8.97 -2.39
C GLY A 110 14.00 9.78 -2.37
N THR A 111 13.99 10.87 -1.61
CA THR A 111 15.14 11.79 -1.46
C THR A 111 15.47 12.12 0.00
N LEU A 112 14.60 11.80 0.96
CA LEU A 112 14.83 12.03 2.39
C LEU A 112 15.30 10.77 3.12
#